data_934bc57a187e032a8a400f9549891c5e
#
_entry.id   934bc57a187e032a8a400f9549891c5e
#
_cell.length_a   1.000
_cell.length_b   1.000
_cell.length_c   1.000
_cell.angle_alpha   90.00
_cell.angle_beta   90.00
_cell.angle_gamma   90.00
#
_symmetry.space_group_name_H-M   'P 1'
#
loop_
_entity.id
_entity.type
_entity.pdbx_description
1 polymer ?
#
loop_
_entity_poly.entity_id
_entity_poly.type
_entity_poly.pdbx_seq_one_letter_code
_entity_poly.pdbx_strand_id
1 'polypeptide(L)'
;RPNDGIQKPPFQLSEWLPYYGLCVLALLLLAVAYAISLRLKNQKPLVKRKQPERKLLPHEKAMRAIEQVKTQNSGTDNADEKAYYTALTDILREYLEDRFGIKAMEMTSAEIVETLRRESNSETNAELERVFATADLVKFAKYSTQDNEKNYYLGNVVDYIEETKAGYQPPQEPTLSAAEQEDLRNQRMRRILRWCKYAAIVAALALAVIAAWGITELMN
;
A
#
# COMPACT_ATOMS: atom_id res chain seq x y z
N ARG A 1 56.90 -58.04 -35.93
CA ARG A 1 56.37 -57.30 -34.80
C ARG A 1 54.89 -57.01 -35.04
N PRO A 2 53.95 -57.49 -34.22
CA PRO A 2 52.54 -57.21 -34.44
C PRO A 2 52.32 -55.73 -34.08
N ASN A 3 51.59 -55.08 -34.99
CA ASN A 3 51.16 -53.69 -34.80
C ASN A 3 49.99 -53.69 -33.86
N ASP A 4 50.27 -53.29 -32.60
CA ASP A 4 49.24 -53.13 -31.58
C ASP A 4 48.33 -52.00 -32.03
N GLY A 5 47.17 -52.38 -32.60
CA GLY A 5 46.15 -51.48 -33.01
C GLY A 5 45.76 -50.59 -31.80
N ILE A 6 45.60 -49.28 -32.05
CA ILE A 6 45.16 -48.28 -31.05
C ILE A 6 43.86 -48.80 -30.44
N GLN A 7 43.96 -49.32 -29.21
CA GLN A 7 42.78 -49.69 -28.42
C GLN A 7 42.06 -48.39 -28.06
N LYS A 8 40.86 -48.20 -28.59
CA LYS A 8 40.00 -47.11 -28.17
C LYS A 8 39.72 -47.30 -26.68
N PRO A 9 39.88 -46.26 -25.84
CA PRO A 9 39.64 -46.39 -24.40
C PRO A 9 38.17 -46.82 -24.18
N PRO A 10 37.93 -47.61 -23.10
CA PRO A 10 36.61 -48.09 -22.80
C PRO A 10 35.70 -46.88 -22.52
N PHE A 11 34.47 -46.92 -23.03
CA PHE A 11 33.44 -45.89 -22.81
C PHE A 11 33.28 -45.60 -21.34
N GLN A 12 33.70 -44.41 -20.86
CA GLN A 12 33.57 -43.97 -19.49
C GLN A 12 32.34 -43.06 -19.34
N LEU A 13 31.31 -43.58 -18.69
CA LEU A 13 30.06 -42.87 -18.44
C LEU A 13 30.27 -41.54 -17.67
N SER A 14 31.35 -41.46 -16.86
CA SER A 14 31.69 -40.27 -16.07
C SER A 14 32.07 -39.06 -16.93
N GLU A 15 32.59 -39.24 -18.12
CA GLU A 15 32.96 -38.14 -19.02
C GLU A 15 31.74 -37.51 -19.71
N TRP A 16 30.66 -38.25 -19.86
CA TRP A 16 29.41 -37.81 -20.47
C TRP A 16 28.44 -37.17 -19.50
N LEU A 17 28.63 -37.42 -18.19
CA LEU A 17 27.72 -36.92 -17.13
C LEU A 17 27.53 -35.39 -17.14
N PRO A 18 28.58 -34.54 -17.28
CA PRO A 18 28.43 -33.09 -17.32
C PRO A 18 27.60 -32.60 -18.51
N TYR A 19 27.72 -33.27 -19.70
CA TYR A 19 26.97 -32.88 -20.88
C TYR A 19 25.49 -33.25 -20.76
N TYR A 20 25.16 -34.37 -20.12
CA TYR A 20 23.76 -34.68 -19.79
C TYR A 20 23.17 -33.64 -18.78
N GLY A 21 23.95 -33.22 -17.81
CA GLY A 21 23.56 -32.14 -16.88
C GLY A 21 23.25 -30.83 -17.63
N LEU A 22 24.07 -30.43 -18.58
CA LEU A 22 23.84 -29.25 -19.42
C LEU A 22 22.59 -29.38 -20.29
N CYS A 23 22.32 -30.54 -20.88
CA CYS A 23 21.10 -30.80 -21.64
C CYS A 23 19.85 -30.70 -20.78
N VAL A 24 19.86 -31.27 -19.58
CA VAL A 24 18.73 -31.19 -18.64
C VAL A 24 18.48 -29.72 -18.21
N LEU A 25 19.55 -28.98 -17.92
CA LEU A 25 19.44 -27.56 -17.57
C LEU A 25 18.83 -26.73 -18.72
N ALA A 26 19.25 -26.98 -19.95
CA ALA A 26 18.71 -26.32 -21.13
C ALA A 26 17.21 -26.63 -21.33
N LEU A 27 16.79 -27.88 -21.13
CA LEU A 27 15.37 -28.27 -21.16
C LEU A 27 14.54 -27.60 -20.08
N LEU A 28 15.07 -27.47 -18.85
CA LEU A 28 14.40 -26.75 -17.77
C LEU A 28 14.20 -25.26 -18.11
N LEU A 29 15.21 -24.60 -18.66
CA LEU A 29 15.11 -23.20 -19.10
C LEU A 29 14.05 -23.03 -20.21
N LEU A 30 13.96 -23.95 -21.16
CA LEU A 30 12.93 -23.93 -22.19
C LEU A 30 11.53 -24.17 -21.60
N ALA A 31 11.38 -25.07 -20.64
CA ALA A 31 10.11 -25.30 -19.94
C ALA A 31 9.65 -24.05 -19.17
N VAL A 32 10.57 -23.36 -18.50
CA VAL A 32 10.27 -22.07 -17.81
C VAL A 32 9.87 -21.00 -18.84
N ALA A 33 10.59 -20.85 -19.93
CA ALA A 33 10.25 -19.90 -21.00
C ALA A 33 8.87 -20.20 -21.61
N TYR A 34 8.54 -21.48 -21.79
CA TYR A 34 7.21 -21.92 -22.25
C TYR A 34 6.11 -21.60 -21.23
N ALA A 35 6.31 -21.87 -19.94
CA ALA A 35 5.38 -21.53 -18.88
C ALA A 35 5.10 -20.02 -18.79
N ILE A 36 6.14 -19.18 -18.92
CA ILE A 36 6.01 -17.72 -19.01
C ILE A 36 5.19 -17.33 -20.25
N SER A 37 5.43 -17.97 -21.38
CA SER A 37 4.71 -17.73 -22.64
C SER A 37 3.21 -18.03 -22.51
N LEU A 38 2.85 -19.16 -21.85
CA LEU A 38 1.46 -19.53 -21.58
C LEU A 38 0.77 -18.52 -20.65
N ARG A 39 1.46 -18.05 -19.60
CA ARG A 39 0.93 -17.02 -18.70
C ARG A 39 0.69 -15.68 -19.42
N LEU A 40 1.58 -15.28 -20.30
CA LEU A 40 1.42 -14.06 -21.12
C LEU A 40 0.25 -14.17 -22.10
N LYS A 41 0.02 -15.37 -22.68
CA LYS A 41 -1.06 -15.63 -23.62
C LYS A 41 -2.43 -15.66 -22.96
N ASN A 42 -2.52 -16.22 -21.74
CA ASN A 42 -3.78 -16.40 -21.03
C ASN A 42 -4.30 -15.13 -20.34
N GLN A 43 -3.69 -13.97 -20.50
CA GLN A 43 -4.08 -12.67 -19.95
C GLN A 43 -4.44 -12.68 -18.44
N LYS A 44 -4.02 -13.73 -17.70
CA LYS A 44 -4.27 -13.79 -16.26
C LYS A 44 -3.51 -12.67 -15.56
N PRO A 45 -4.14 -11.93 -14.66
CA PRO A 45 -3.46 -10.89 -13.89
C PRO A 45 -2.30 -11.53 -13.11
N LEU A 46 -1.08 -11.00 -13.34
CA LEU A 46 0.16 -11.53 -12.74
C LEU A 46 0.23 -11.28 -11.23
N VAL A 47 -0.57 -10.35 -10.75
CA VAL A 47 -0.67 -9.99 -9.33
C VAL A 47 -2.16 -10.03 -8.95
N LYS A 48 -2.52 -10.81 -7.92
CA LYS A 48 -3.84 -10.72 -7.31
C LYS A 48 -4.02 -9.30 -6.78
N ARG A 49 -5.02 -8.59 -7.28
CA ARG A 49 -5.38 -7.24 -6.87
C ARG A 49 -5.75 -7.26 -5.39
N LYS A 50 -4.95 -6.61 -4.54
CA LYS A 50 -5.50 -6.00 -3.34
C LYS A 50 -6.33 -4.82 -3.87
N GLN A 51 -7.65 -4.86 -3.75
CA GLN A 51 -8.50 -3.74 -4.12
C GLN A 51 -7.92 -2.51 -3.39
N PRO A 52 -7.68 -1.38 -4.08
CA PRO A 52 -7.33 -0.16 -3.37
C PRO A 52 -8.48 0.10 -2.39
N GLU A 53 -8.17 0.16 -1.12
CA GLU A 53 -9.14 0.59 -0.11
C GLU A 53 -9.61 1.98 -0.57
N ARG A 54 -10.92 2.13 -0.73
CA ARG A 54 -11.54 3.42 -1.08
C ARG A 54 -11.05 4.43 -0.04
N LYS A 55 -10.29 5.42 -0.45
CA LYS A 55 -9.91 6.53 0.44
C LYS A 55 -11.22 7.14 0.95
N LEU A 56 -11.47 7.04 2.24
CA LEU A 56 -12.63 7.62 2.88
C LEU A 56 -12.56 9.15 2.72
N LEU A 57 -13.70 9.77 2.52
CA LEU A 57 -13.82 11.22 2.55
C LEU A 57 -13.51 11.71 3.97
N PRO A 58 -12.97 12.95 4.15
CA PRO A 58 -12.62 13.46 5.48
C PRO A 58 -13.76 13.34 6.50
N HIS A 59 -14.98 13.69 6.11
CA HIS A 59 -16.15 13.58 6.99
C HIS A 59 -16.53 12.12 7.30
N GLU A 60 -16.40 11.17 6.33
CA GLU A 60 -16.66 9.74 6.58
C GLU A 60 -15.65 9.16 7.59
N LYS A 61 -14.38 9.57 7.49
CA LYS A 61 -13.31 9.16 8.38
C LYS A 61 -13.55 9.69 9.79
N ALA A 62 -13.87 11.00 9.92
CA ALA A 62 -14.17 11.63 11.19
C ALA A 62 -15.40 11.00 11.86
N MET A 63 -16.51 10.81 11.15
CA MET A 63 -17.73 10.20 11.68
C MET A 63 -17.51 8.77 12.17
N ARG A 64 -16.73 7.95 11.46
CA ARG A 64 -16.37 6.61 11.93
C ARG A 64 -15.53 6.64 13.20
N ALA A 65 -14.58 7.56 13.30
CA ALA A 65 -13.75 7.71 14.48
C ALA A 65 -14.58 8.18 15.69
N ILE A 66 -15.52 9.12 15.49
CA ILE A 66 -16.47 9.57 16.52
C ILE A 66 -17.32 8.41 17.05
N GLU A 67 -17.84 7.57 16.16
CA GLU A 67 -18.64 6.39 16.57
C GLU A 67 -17.81 5.39 17.39
N GLN A 68 -16.53 5.22 17.07
CA GLN A 68 -15.61 4.39 17.87
C GLN A 68 -15.39 4.99 19.27
N VAL A 69 -15.15 6.30 19.36
CA VAL A 69 -14.98 6.99 20.64
C VAL A 69 -16.26 6.88 21.49
N LYS A 70 -17.43 7.04 20.89
CA LYS A 70 -18.72 6.90 21.56
C LYS A 70 -18.93 5.50 22.13
N THR A 71 -18.53 4.45 21.40
CA THR A 71 -18.70 3.06 21.85
C THR A 71 -17.67 2.65 22.90
N GLN A 72 -16.47 3.22 22.88
CA GLN A 72 -15.38 2.88 23.81
C GLN A 72 -15.48 3.58 25.17
N ASN A 73 -16.07 4.79 25.22
CA ASN A 73 -16.08 5.64 26.43
C ASN A 73 -17.42 5.58 27.17
N SER A 74 -17.87 4.37 27.53
CA SER A 74 -19.01 4.18 28.43
C SER A 74 -18.63 4.20 29.91
N GLY A 75 -17.39 4.54 30.27
CA GLY A 75 -16.85 4.56 31.63
C GLY A 75 -16.97 5.95 32.32
N THR A 76 -17.05 5.93 33.63
CA THR A 76 -17.24 7.14 34.50
C THR A 76 -15.97 7.64 35.19
N ASP A 77 -14.78 7.10 34.85
CA ASP A 77 -13.54 7.49 35.51
C ASP A 77 -12.89 8.74 34.87
N ASN A 78 -12.27 9.58 35.70
CA ASN A 78 -11.57 10.82 35.27
C ASN A 78 -10.45 10.54 34.23
N ALA A 79 -9.83 9.36 34.25
CA ALA A 79 -8.85 8.96 33.27
C ALA A 79 -9.48 8.72 31.89
N ASP A 80 -10.67 8.13 31.88
CA ASP A 80 -11.47 7.89 30.67
C ASP A 80 -11.96 9.22 30.07
N GLU A 81 -12.30 10.20 30.92
CA GLU A 81 -12.73 11.52 30.46
C GLU A 81 -11.63 12.29 29.74
N LYS A 82 -10.41 12.29 30.30
CA LYS A 82 -9.26 12.88 29.63
C LYS A 82 -8.97 12.20 28.29
N ALA A 83 -9.06 10.87 28.25
CA ALA A 83 -8.87 10.10 27.04
C ALA A 83 -9.95 10.44 25.99
N TYR A 84 -11.20 10.58 26.43
CA TYR A 84 -12.33 10.97 25.58
C TYR A 84 -12.10 12.32 24.88
N TYR A 85 -11.80 13.37 25.67
CA TYR A 85 -11.59 14.72 25.10
C TYR A 85 -10.32 14.79 24.26
N THR A 86 -9.30 13.99 24.59
CA THR A 86 -8.10 13.87 23.75
C THR A 86 -8.47 13.27 22.40
N ALA A 87 -9.16 12.13 22.38
CA ALA A 87 -9.59 11.47 21.16
C ALA A 87 -10.52 12.35 20.33
N LEU A 88 -11.50 13.02 20.96
CA LEU A 88 -12.42 13.92 20.27
C LEU A 88 -11.71 15.10 19.60
N THR A 89 -10.76 15.74 20.31
CA THR A 89 -9.98 16.84 19.74
C THR A 89 -9.01 16.39 18.67
N ASP A 90 -8.44 15.18 18.77
CA ASP A 90 -7.54 14.63 17.75
C ASP A 90 -8.30 14.31 16.47
N ILE A 91 -9.51 13.73 16.55
CA ILE A 91 -10.40 13.50 15.42
C ILE A 91 -10.74 14.82 14.72
N LEU A 92 -11.05 15.84 15.50
CA LEU A 92 -11.39 17.15 14.98
C LEU A 92 -10.20 17.81 14.28
N ARG A 93 -8.99 17.73 14.86
CA ARG A 93 -7.74 18.22 14.25
C ARG A 93 -7.44 17.51 12.93
N GLU A 94 -7.57 16.18 12.90
CA GLU A 94 -7.39 15.38 11.69
C GLU A 94 -8.41 15.75 10.61
N TYR A 95 -9.67 15.98 11.00
CA TYR A 95 -10.70 16.44 10.08
C TYR A 95 -10.39 17.82 9.49
N LEU A 96 -9.96 18.76 10.33
CA LEU A 96 -9.58 20.11 9.89
C LEU A 96 -8.38 20.07 8.92
N GLU A 97 -7.41 19.21 9.18
CA GLU A 97 -6.27 19.01 8.31
C GLU A 97 -6.68 18.41 6.95
N ASP A 98 -7.45 17.33 6.99
CA ASP A 98 -7.92 16.63 5.78
C ASP A 98 -8.90 17.49 4.96
N ARG A 99 -9.68 18.37 5.61
CA ARG A 99 -10.73 19.17 4.97
C ARG A 99 -10.26 20.51 4.45
N PHE A 100 -9.49 21.25 5.25
CA PHE A 100 -9.08 22.63 4.96
C PHE A 100 -7.59 22.72 4.61
N GLY A 101 -6.81 21.65 4.77
CA GLY A 101 -5.37 21.64 4.47
C GLY A 101 -4.53 22.42 5.48
N ILE A 102 -5.10 22.80 6.63
CA ILE A 102 -4.36 23.44 7.73
C ILE A 102 -3.64 22.37 8.54
N LYS A 103 -2.44 22.66 9.04
CA LYS A 103 -1.66 21.70 9.85
C LYS A 103 -2.15 21.62 11.29
N ALA A 104 -3.44 21.31 11.48
CA ALA A 104 -4.11 21.36 12.77
C ALA A 104 -3.51 20.40 13.81
N MET A 105 -2.86 19.32 13.39
CA MET A 105 -2.16 18.40 14.28
C MET A 105 -0.89 19.00 14.90
N GLU A 106 -0.28 19.99 14.24
CA GLU A 106 0.93 20.68 14.70
C GLU A 106 0.60 21.99 15.46
N MET A 107 -0.68 22.43 15.45
CA MET A 107 -1.15 23.70 16.02
C MET A 107 -1.70 23.52 17.43
N THR A 108 -1.60 24.58 18.23
CA THR A 108 -2.32 24.68 19.52
C THR A 108 -3.81 24.93 19.29
N SER A 109 -4.65 24.65 20.30
CA SER A 109 -6.09 24.92 20.23
C SER A 109 -6.39 26.40 19.92
N ALA A 110 -5.63 27.32 20.50
CA ALA A 110 -5.79 28.76 20.25
C ALA A 110 -5.45 29.14 18.79
N GLU A 111 -4.37 28.59 18.21
CA GLU A 111 -3.99 28.85 16.82
C GLU A 111 -5.01 28.31 15.83
N ILE A 112 -5.59 27.13 16.13
CA ILE A 112 -6.66 26.55 15.29
C ILE A 112 -7.88 27.49 15.29
N VAL A 113 -8.34 27.90 16.47
CA VAL A 113 -9.48 28.79 16.62
C VAL A 113 -9.27 30.11 15.89
N GLU A 114 -8.09 30.72 16.05
CA GLU A 114 -7.75 31.97 15.38
C GLU A 114 -7.72 31.80 13.84
N THR A 115 -7.22 30.66 13.34
CA THR A 115 -7.22 30.35 11.90
C THR A 115 -8.65 30.21 11.35
N LEU A 116 -9.50 29.46 12.06
CA LEU A 116 -10.91 29.29 11.68
C LEU A 116 -11.71 30.61 11.70
N ARG A 117 -11.42 31.48 12.68
CA ARG A 117 -12.06 32.82 12.74
C ARG A 117 -11.69 33.69 11.56
N ARG A 118 -10.47 33.58 11.03
CA ARG A 118 -10.03 34.32 9.84
C ARG A 118 -10.71 33.84 8.56
N GLU A 119 -10.99 32.54 8.46
CA GLU A 119 -11.62 31.96 7.29
C GLU A 119 -13.14 32.19 7.26
N SER A 120 -13.80 32.07 8.40
CA SER A 120 -15.24 32.27 8.55
C SER A 120 -15.59 32.63 10.00
N ASN A 121 -16.41 33.64 10.19
CA ASN A 121 -16.94 34.02 11.50
C ASN A 121 -18.34 33.42 11.67
N SER A 122 -18.47 32.10 11.67
CA SER A 122 -19.73 31.38 11.86
C SER A 122 -20.00 31.08 13.33
N GLU A 123 -21.27 30.90 13.67
CA GLU A 123 -21.69 30.45 15.00
C GLU A 123 -21.10 29.09 15.33
N THR A 124 -20.97 28.23 14.35
CA THR A 124 -20.39 26.89 14.43
C THR A 124 -18.92 26.93 14.83
N ASN A 125 -18.15 27.93 14.39
CA ASN A 125 -16.76 28.13 14.84
C ASN A 125 -16.69 28.52 16.31
N ALA A 126 -17.66 29.28 16.83
CA ALA A 126 -17.73 29.63 18.27
C ALA A 126 -18.01 28.38 19.12
N GLU A 127 -18.87 27.48 18.69
CA GLU A 127 -19.10 26.21 19.35
C GLU A 127 -17.85 25.31 19.35
N LEU A 128 -17.12 25.29 18.26
CA LEU A 128 -15.86 24.56 18.15
C LEU A 128 -14.79 25.10 19.11
N GLU A 129 -14.71 26.43 19.27
CA GLU A 129 -13.85 27.07 20.26
C GLU A 129 -14.16 26.57 21.69
N ARG A 130 -15.45 26.45 22.03
CA ARG A 130 -15.87 25.91 23.33
C ARG A 130 -15.44 24.47 23.53
N VAL A 131 -15.53 23.63 22.47
CA VAL A 131 -15.05 22.24 22.51
C VAL A 131 -13.55 22.20 22.85
N PHE A 132 -12.73 22.98 22.14
CA PHE A 132 -11.29 23.02 22.39
C PHE A 132 -10.96 23.57 23.81
N ALA A 133 -11.62 24.64 24.23
CA ALA A 133 -11.41 25.23 25.56
C ALA A 133 -11.77 24.23 26.67
N THR A 134 -12.90 23.54 26.56
CA THR A 134 -13.30 22.53 27.58
C THR A 134 -12.34 21.35 27.56
N ALA A 135 -11.92 20.88 26.37
CA ALA A 135 -10.94 19.79 26.27
C ALA A 135 -9.61 20.18 26.96
N ASP A 136 -9.15 21.39 26.79
CA ASP A 136 -7.93 21.87 27.44
C ASP A 136 -8.09 21.97 28.97
N LEU A 137 -9.26 22.38 29.45
CA LEU A 137 -9.56 22.38 30.91
C LEU A 137 -9.54 20.96 31.49
N VAL A 138 -10.15 19.98 30.79
CA VAL A 138 -10.16 18.58 31.23
C VAL A 138 -8.75 17.98 31.18
N LYS A 139 -7.98 18.28 30.15
CA LYS A 139 -6.62 17.75 29.96
C LYS A 139 -5.63 18.29 31.01
N PHE A 140 -5.72 19.59 31.36
CA PHE A 140 -4.67 20.30 32.09
C PHE A 140 -5.12 20.84 33.46
N ALA A 141 -6.40 21.13 33.64
CA ALA A 141 -6.91 21.76 34.87
C ALA A 141 -7.70 20.80 35.79
N LYS A 142 -7.71 19.49 35.49
CA LYS A 142 -8.49 18.48 36.23
C LYS A 142 -9.99 18.85 36.33
N TYR A 143 -10.50 19.54 35.33
CA TYR A 143 -11.92 19.81 35.22
C TYR A 143 -12.64 18.51 34.85
N SER A 144 -13.80 18.26 35.48
CA SER A 144 -14.66 17.10 35.14
C SER A 144 -15.98 17.61 34.59
N THR A 145 -16.41 16.99 33.49
CA THR A 145 -17.66 17.35 32.82
C THR A 145 -18.76 16.34 33.15
N GLN A 146 -20.02 16.81 33.11
CA GLN A 146 -21.16 15.91 33.24
C GLN A 146 -21.44 15.19 31.91
N ASP A 147 -22.13 14.04 31.95
CA ASP A 147 -22.48 13.28 30.77
C ASP A 147 -23.31 14.08 29.75
N ASN A 148 -24.14 15.01 30.23
CA ASN A 148 -24.88 15.91 29.36
C ASN A 148 -23.95 16.85 28.57
N GLU A 149 -22.87 17.33 29.21
CA GLU A 149 -21.88 18.19 28.55
C GLU A 149 -21.06 17.42 27.52
N LYS A 150 -20.68 16.16 27.80
CA LYS A 150 -19.99 15.29 26.85
C LYS A 150 -20.81 15.10 25.56
N ASN A 151 -22.11 14.80 25.74
CA ASN A 151 -23.04 14.64 24.63
C ASN A 151 -23.25 15.95 23.84
N TYR A 152 -23.32 17.07 24.53
CA TYR A 152 -23.44 18.38 23.92
C TYR A 152 -22.23 18.72 23.04
N TYR A 153 -21.00 18.57 23.57
CA TYR A 153 -19.80 18.84 22.79
C TYR A 153 -19.59 17.86 21.64
N LEU A 154 -19.97 16.60 21.82
CA LEU A 154 -19.97 15.63 20.75
C LEU A 154 -20.94 16.05 19.63
N GLY A 155 -22.14 16.50 20.00
CA GLY A 155 -23.12 17.04 19.05
C GLY A 155 -22.55 18.19 18.24
N ASN A 156 -21.95 19.18 18.92
CA ASN A 156 -21.34 20.33 18.25
C ASN A 156 -20.23 19.95 17.25
N VAL A 157 -19.42 18.93 17.56
CA VAL A 157 -18.40 18.42 16.63
C VAL A 157 -19.06 17.74 15.42
N VAL A 158 -20.09 16.94 15.64
CA VAL A 158 -20.85 16.29 14.57
C VAL A 158 -21.50 17.34 13.67
N ASP A 159 -22.18 18.33 14.26
CA ASP A 159 -22.86 19.40 13.52
C ASP A 159 -21.86 20.22 12.68
N TYR A 160 -20.68 20.52 13.25
CA TYR A 160 -19.62 21.19 12.50
C TYR A 160 -19.14 20.39 11.29
N ILE A 161 -18.92 19.07 11.47
CA ILE A 161 -18.52 18.19 10.35
C ILE A 161 -19.62 18.11 9.30
N GLU A 162 -20.89 18.02 9.72
CA GLU A 162 -22.06 17.97 8.84
C GLU A 162 -22.22 19.26 8.02
N GLU A 163 -22.06 20.41 8.66
CA GLU A 163 -22.17 21.71 7.99
C GLU A 163 -21.02 21.93 7.00
N THR A 164 -19.82 21.58 7.40
CA THR A 164 -18.62 21.82 6.60
C THR A 164 -18.34 20.75 5.53
N LYS A 165 -19.04 19.61 5.56
CA LYS A 165 -18.88 18.58 4.51
C LYS A 165 -19.35 19.06 3.12
N ALA A 166 -20.31 19.99 3.07
CA ALA A 166 -20.83 20.55 1.83
C ALA A 166 -19.73 21.29 1.06
N GLY A 167 -19.61 21.01 -0.24
CA GLY A 167 -18.62 21.66 -1.10
C GLY A 167 -17.19 21.09 -1.03
N TYR A 168 -16.94 20.02 -0.29
CA TYR A 168 -15.65 19.33 -0.37
C TYR A 168 -15.49 18.66 -1.73
N GLN A 169 -14.62 19.23 -2.53
CA GLN A 169 -14.10 18.54 -3.71
C GLN A 169 -12.76 17.94 -3.31
N PRO A 170 -12.65 16.60 -3.27
CA PRO A 170 -11.34 15.99 -3.01
C PRO A 170 -10.35 16.56 -4.01
N PRO A 171 -9.11 16.90 -3.60
CA PRO A 171 -8.07 17.31 -4.52
C PRO A 171 -8.07 16.29 -5.65
N GLN A 172 -8.33 16.75 -6.87
CA GLN A 172 -8.15 15.91 -8.04
C GLN A 172 -6.64 15.68 -8.15
N GLU A 173 -6.13 14.70 -7.37
CA GLU A 173 -4.87 14.11 -7.78
C GLU A 173 -5.10 13.74 -9.24
N PRO A 174 -4.17 14.06 -10.16
CA PRO A 174 -4.19 13.53 -11.51
C PRO A 174 -3.98 12.01 -11.38
N THR A 175 -4.98 11.37 -10.88
CA THR A 175 -5.04 9.92 -10.83
C THR A 175 -5.28 9.51 -12.26
N LEU A 176 -4.20 9.16 -12.96
CA LEU A 176 -4.30 8.11 -13.98
C LEU A 176 -5.31 7.13 -13.41
N SER A 177 -6.44 6.94 -14.07
CA SER A 177 -7.51 6.11 -13.54
C SER A 177 -6.87 4.83 -13.02
N ALA A 178 -7.41 4.24 -11.95
CA ALA A 178 -6.83 3.02 -11.39
C ALA A 178 -6.60 1.96 -12.48
N ALA A 179 -7.41 1.99 -13.54
CA ALA A 179 -7.26 1.21 -14.76
C ALA A 179 -5.99 1.58 -15.56
N GLU A 180 -5.69 2.85 -15.74
CA GLU A 180 -4.49 3.30 -16.47
C GLU A 180 -3.20 3.01 -15.72
N GLN A 181 -3.19 3.16 -14.39
CA GLN A 181 -2.05 2.76 -13.55
C GLN A 181 -1.82 1.25 -13.61
N GLU A 182 -2.90 0.48 -13.62
CA GLU A 182 -2.86 -0.98 -13.74
C GLU A 182 -2.37 -1.39 -15.13
N ASP A 183 -2.80 -0.71 -16.17
CA ASP A 183 -2.33 -0.97 -17.54
C ASP A 183 -0.85 -0.61 -17.72
N LEU A 184 -0.38 0.50 -17.18
CA LEU A 184 1.04 0.86 -17.22
C LEU A 184 1.91 -0.14 -16.44
N ARG A 185 1.44 -0.60 -15.28
CA ARG A 185 2.11 -1.62 -14.47
C ARG A 185 2.13 -2.96 -15.18
N ASN A 186 1.01 -3.37 -15.76
CA ASN A 186 0.89 -4.60 -16.53
C ASN A 186 1.76 -4.55 -17.81
N GLN A 187 1.82 -3.41 -18.49
CA GLN A 187 2.71 -3.23 -19.65
C GLN A 187 4.18 -3.34 -19.26
N ARG A 188 4.62 -2.74 -18.14
CA ARG A 188 5.99 -2.89 -17.64
C ARG A 188 6.31 -4.33 -17.29
N MET A 189 5.43 -5.03 -16.57
CA MET A 189 5.62 -6.44 -16.21
C MET A 189 5.67 -7.35 -17.44
N ARG A 190 4.78 -7.13 -18.43
CA ARG A 190 4.80 -7.87 -19.70
C ARG A 190 6.07 -7.61 -20.50
N ARG A 191 6.63 -6.40 -20.44
CA ARG A 191 7.90 -6.07 -21.08
C ARG A 191 9.06 -6.81 -20.42
N ILE A 192 9.15 -6.78 -19.08
CA ILE A 192 10.18 -7.51 -18.32
C ILE A 192 10.08 -9.02 -18.58
N LEU A 193 8.88 -9.60 -18.51
CA LEU A 193 8.68 -11.03 -18.79
C LEU A 193 9.05 -11.43 -20.22
N ARG A 194 8.81 -10.57 -21.21
CA ARG A 194 9.28 -10.80 -22.59
C ARG A 194 10.81 -10.84 -22.66
N TRP A 195 11.48 -9.90 -22.03
CA TRP A 195 12.94 -9.88 -21.97
C TRP A 195 13.51 -11.11 -21.25
N CYS A 196 12.92 -11.53 -20.11
CA CYS A 196 13.31 -12.75 -19.40
C CYS A 196 13.12 -14.01 -20.28
N LYS A 197 12.02 -14.06 -21.04
CA LYS A 197 11.79 -15.16 -21.99
C LYS A 197 12.88 -15.25 -23.05
N TYR A 198 13.23 -14.14 -23.69
CA TYR A 198 14.28 -14.13 -24.72
C TYR A 198 15.64 -14.43 -24.12
N ALA A 199 15.98 -13.90 -22.94
CA ALA A 199 17.20 -14.23 -22.24
C ALA A 199 17.31 -15.74 -21.92
N ALA A 200 16.23 -16.37 -21.48
CA ALA A 200 16.19 -17.80 -21.21
C ALA A 200 16.40 -18.64 -22.49
N ILE A 201 15.80 -18.22 -23.60
CA ILE A 201 16.00 -18.92 -24.92
C ILE A 201 17.43 -18.78 -25.37
N VAL A 202 18.04 -17.60 -25.30
CA VAL A 202 19.44 -17.37 -25.70
C VAL A 202 20.38 -18.19 -24.82
N ALA A 203 20.15 -18.22 -23.50
CA ALA A 203 20.94 -19.05 -22.59
C ALA A 203 20.82 -20.54 -22.91
N ALA A 204 19.61 -21.02 -23.19
CA ALA A 204 19.40 -22.42 -23.57
C ALA A 204 20.13 -22.80 -24.90
N LEU A 205 20.10 -21.91 -25.88
CA LEU A 205 20.82 -22.10 -27.16
C LEU A 205 22.34 -22.11 -26.94
N ALA A 206 22.88 -21.21 -26.13
CA ALA A 206 24.29 -21.17 -25.78
C ALA A 206 24.75 -22.47 -25.11
N LEU A 207 23.96 -22.98 -24.12
CA LEU A 207 24.25 -24.25 -23.48
C LEU A 207 24.19 -25.45 -24.45
N ALA A 208 23.24 -25.44 -25.37
CA ALA A 208 23.15 -26.50 -26.39
C ALA A 208 24.38 -26.50 -27.32
N VAL A 209 24.85 -25.33 -27.75
CA VAL A 209 26.07 -25.19 -28.57
C VAL A 209 27.31 -25.68 -27.82
N ILE A 210 27.47 -25.31 -26.55
CA ILE A 210 28.61 -25.77 -25.71
C ILE A 210 28.56 -27.30 -25.55
N ALA A 211 27.38 -27.86 -25.27
CA ALA A 211 27.21 -29.30 -25.15
C ALA A 211 27.54 -30.03 -26.46
N ALA A 212 27.08 -29.50 -27.63
CA ALA A 212 27.38 -30.07 -28.92
C ALA A 212 28.87 -30.02 -29.24
N TRP A 213 29.54 -28.92 -28.96
CA TRP A 213 31.00 -28.79 -29.15
C TRP A 213 31.78 -29.76 -28.29
N GLY A 214 31.44 -29.87 -27.00
CA GLY A 214 32.08 -30.83 -26.10
C GLY A 214 31.89 -32.29 -26.53
N ILE A 215 30.72 -32.64 -27.07
CA ILE A 215 30.47 -33.99 -27.61
C ILE A 215 31.33 -34.25 -28.85
N THR A 216 31.50 -33.28 -29.75
CA THR A 216 32.34 -33.44 -30.96
C THR A 216 33.82 -33.61 -30.60
N GLU A 217 34.27 -32.93 -29.52
CA GLU A 217 35.66 -33.05 -29.04
C GLU A 217 35.94 -34.42 -28.38
N LEU A 218 34.93 -34.99 -27.72
CA LEU A 218 35.02 -36.35 -27.13
C LEU A 218 34.95 -37.48 -28.18
N MET A 219 34.39 -37.19 -29.37
CA MET A 219 34.26 -38.17 -30.44
C MET A 219 35.47 -38.19 -31.40
N ASN A 220 36.31 -37.17 -31.35
CA ASN A 220 37.49 -37.03 -32.22
C ASN A 220 38.77 -37.47 -31.48
#